data_78b58e8623a1db67ee67ee563ef00e46
#
_entry.id   78b58e8623a1db67ee67ee563ef00e46
#
_cell.length_a   1.000
_cell.length_b   1.000
_cell.length_c   1.000
_cell.angle_alpha   90.00
_cell.angle_beta   90.00
_cell.angle_gamma   90.00
#
_symmetry.space_group_name_H-M   'P 1'
#
loop_
_entity.id
_entity.type
_entity.pdbx_description
1 polymer ?
#
loop_
_entity_poly.entity_id
_entity_poly.type
_entity_poly.pdbx_seq_one_letter_code
_entity_poly.pdbx_strand_id
1 'polypeptide(L)'
;RRQRQMCIRDRAVVAVGAGNDWIRTFGVPNRYQDAIRAIKEGHSFLQDVGVVSYEEAHYRQHRYMANVAGMGFDAMVVKKYAHLKKKGHRNKWLYTWCMIRSFFSYKSTGVKVWIDDRLVYNNLLMSIAIGVCKYNDGGMQQLPEAVADDGLLDVSLIRPVHFWHILFRFRYLFNGGIYRIRHILQERGSRIRIESSPEISVEVDGELLGESPLEFSVLHRAVRIVVSEEFLKRESYPLCSCNIV
;
A
#
# COMPACT_ATOMS: atom_id res chain seq x y z
N ARG A 1 11.61 36.46 8.49
CA ARG A 1 10.95 35.27 7.88
C ARG A 1 11.09 34.13 8.86
N ARG A 2 10.11 33.90 9.76
CA ARG A 2 10.05 32.69 10.59
C ARG A 2 9.69 31.55 9.65
N GLN A 3 10.65 30.68 9.32
CA GLN A 3 10.34 29.34 8.84
C GLN A 3 9.42 28.71 9.87
N ARG A 4 8.18 28.43 9.48
CA ARG A 4 7.33 27.52 10.24
C ARG A 4 8.03 26.16 10.14
N GLN A 5 8.80 25.81 11.16
CA GLN A 5 9.16 24.42 11.40
C GLN A 5 7.83 23.68 11.52
N MET A 6 7.50 22.93 10.46
CA MET A 6 6.41 21.97 10.53
C MET A 6 6.80 21.00 11.63
N CYS A 7 6.17 21.10 12.80
CA CYS A 7 6.39 20.16 13.89
C CYS A 7 5.97 18.79 13.35
N ILE A 8 6.95 17.98 12.95
CA ILE A 8 6.76 16.57 12.65
C ILE A 8 6.35 15.95 13.98
N ARG A 9 5.04 15.72 14.16
CA ARG A 9 4.53 15.08 15.37
C ARG A 9 4.86 13.60 15.30
N ASP A 10 5.48 13.08 16.32
CA ASP A 10 5.71 11.64 16.44
C ASP A 10 4.38 10.91 16.50
N ARG A 11 4.25 9.86 15.70
CA ARG A 11 3.04 9.05 15.62
C ARG A 11 3.34 7.64 16.11
N ALA A 12 2.57 7.20 17.08
CA ALA A 12 2.61 5.82 17.55
C ALA A 12 1.30 5.14 17.20
N VAL A 13 1.36 3.85 16.88
CA VAL A 13 0.20 3.07 16.48
C VAL A 13 0.04 1.85 17.38
N VAL A 14 -1.19 1.66 17.83
CA VAL A 14 -1.63 0.43 18.51
C VAL A 14 -2.61 -0.27 17.60
N ALA A 15 -2.33 -1.53 17.28
CA ALA A 15 -3.14 -2.32 16.38
C ALA A 15 -4.49 -2.70 17.02
N VAL A 16 -5.59 -2.23 16.44
CA VAL A 16 -6.95 -2.61 16.84
C VAL A 16 -7.79 -3.12 15.65
N GLY A 17 -7.26 -2.98 14.43
CA GLY A 17 -7.90 -3.43 13.20
C GLY A 17 -7.66 -4.89 12.87
N ALA A 18 -8.29 -5.38 11.80
CA ALA A 18 -8.14 -6.76 11.33
C ALA A 18 -6.96 -6.96 10.38
N GLY A 19 -6.61 -5.97 9.55
CA GLY A 19 -5.50 -6.04 8.57
C GLY A 19 -4.15 -5.76 9.23
N ASN A 20 -4.01 -4.55 9.75
CA ASN A 20 -2.79 -4.06 10.41
C ASN A 20 -1.53 -4.18 9.53
N ASP A 21 -1.67 -4.02 8.21
CA ASP A 21 -0.61 -4.28 7.25
C ASP A 21 0.54 -3.27 7.35
N TRP A 22 0.21 -2.00 7.57
CA TRP A 22 1.20 -0.95 7.73
C TRP A 22 2.18 -1.23 8.88
N ILE A 23 1.70 -1.63 10.06
CA ILE A 23 2.56 -1.91 11.22
C ILE A 23 3.46 -3.13 11.03
N ARG A 24 3.11 -4.05 10.12
CA ARG A 24 3.94 -5.23 9.80
C ARG A 24 5.26 -4.82 9.15
N THR A 25 5.25 -3.77 8.31
CA THR A 25 6.47 -3.22 7.72
C THR A 25 7.45 -2.77 8.80
N PHE A 26 6.95 -2.14 9.86
CA PHE A 26 7.77 -1.54 10.93
C PHE A 26 7.96 -2.42 12.17
N GLY A 27 7.56 -3.69 12.09
CA GLY A 27 7.73 -4.62 13.21
C GLY A 27 6.99 -4.22 14.49
N VAL A 28 5.95 -3.35 14.40
CA VAL A 28 5.17 -2.96 15.56
C VAL A 28 4.31 -4.15 16.00
N PRO A 29 4.37 -4.55 17.29
CA PRO A 29 3.65 -5.73 17.76
C PRO A 29 2.13 -5.58 17.64
N ASN A 30 1.44 -6.68 17.28
CA ASN A 30 -0.03 -6.71 17.23
C ASN A 30 -0.68 -6.71 18.64
N ARG A 31 0.03 -7.19 19.67
CA ARG A 31 -0.47 -7.16 21.05
C ARG A 31 -0.31 -5.76 21.62
N TYR A 32 -1.41 -5.17 22.11
CA TYR A 32 -1.42 -3.78 22.59
C TYR A 32 -0.41 -3.52 23.70
N GLN A 33 -0.16 -4.49 24.58
CA GLN A 33 0.81 -4.39 25.68
C GLN A 33 2.25 -4.26 25.17
N ASP A 34 2.60 -5.02 24.14
CA ASP A 34 3.94 -4.98 23.54
C ASP A 34 4.11 -3.72 22.67
N ALA A 35 3.04 -3.27 22.00
CA ALA A 35 3.02 -2.00 21.29
C ALA A 35 3.24 -0.82 22.24
N ILE A 36 2.61 -0.80 23.41
CA ILE A 36 2.84 0.22 24.45
C ILE A 36 4.28 0.18 24.96
N ARG A 37 4.88 -1.03 25.10
CA ARG A 37 6.29 -1.16 25.47
C ARG A 37 7.20 -0.54 24.42
N ALA A 38 7.00 -0.87 23.13
CA ALA A 38 7.75 -0.29 22.03
C ALA A 38 7.61 1.25 21.98
N ILE A 39 6.42 1.79 22.27
CA ILE A 39 6.21 3.24 22.39
C ILE A 39 7.04 3.84 23.53
N LYS A 40 7.12 3.17 24.68
CA LYS A 40 7.93 3.63 25.82
C LYS A 40 9.42 3.57 25.56
N GLU A 41 9.88 2.63 24.75
CA GLU A 41 11.30 2.54 24.31
C GLU A 41 11.69 3.73 23.42
N GLY A 42 10.72 4.35 22.74
CA GLY A 42 10.89 5.63 22.07
C GLY A 42 11.74 5.59 20.80
N HIS A 43 11.90 4.43 20.16
CA HIS A 43 12.59 4.37 18.88
C HIS A 43 11.72 4.95 17.78
N SER A 44 12.30 5.79 16.93
CA SER A 44 11.57 6.43 15.84
C SER A 44 12.25 6.30 14.50
N PHE A 45 11.43 6.38 13.44
CA PHE A 45 11.83 6.27 12.06
C PHE A 45 11.13 7.36 11.24
N LEU A 46 11.81 7.95 10.27
CA LEU A 46 11.24 8.92 9.33
C LEU A 46 10.79 8.19 8.09
N GLN A 47 9.46 8.11 7.91
CA GLN A 47 8.83 7.43 6.79
C GLN A 47 8.48 8.40 5.66
N ASP A 48 8.58 7.93 4.44
CA ASP A 48 8.04 8.56 3.24
C ASP A 48 6.51 8.52 3.24
N VAL A 49 5.89 9.49 2.58
CA VAL A 49 4.44 9.56 2.41
C VAL A 49 4.12 9.71 0.94
N GLY A 50 3.33 8.81 0.39
CA GLY A 50 2.79 8.96 -0.94
C GLY A 50 1.73 10.06 -0.99
N VAL A 51 1.62 10.73 -2.13
CA VAL A 51 0.52 11.65 -2.45
C VAL A 51 -0.14 11.15 -3.71
N VAL A 52 -1.42 10.86 -3.61
CA VAL A 52 -2.26 10.39 -4.73
C VAL A 52 -3.15 11.52 -5.18
N SER A 53 -3.12 11.85 -6.47
CA SER A 53 -4.07 12.74 -7.12
C SER A 53 -5.01 11.91 -7.98
N TYR A 54 -6.30 12.13 -7.85
CA TYR A 54 -7.35 11.39 -8.54
C TYR A 54 -8.50 12.31 -8.91
N GLU A 55 -9.39 11.87 -9.79
CA GLU A 55 -10.62 12.57 -10.12
C GLU A 55 -11.80 12.01 -9.32
N GLU A 56 -12.59 12.91 -8.76
CA GLU A 56 -13.85 12.61 -8.09
C GLU A 56 -14.87 13.70 -8.42
N ALA A 57 -16.03 13.32 -8.98
CA ALA A 57 -17.09 14.24 -9.39
C ALA A 57 -16.59 15.41 -10.26
N HIS A 58 -15.66 15.16 -11.18
CA HIS A 58 -15.00 16.14 -12.07
C HIS A 58 -14.06 17.15 -11.38
N TYR A 59 -13.68 16.89 -10.13
CA TYR A 59 -12.69 17.69 -9.40
C TYR A 59 -11.45 16.86 -9.10
N ARG A 60 -10.27 17.48 -9.25
CA ARG A 60 -9.00 16.85 -8.85
C ARG A 60 -8.85 16.95 -7.34
N GLN A 61 -8.74 15.79 -6.71
CA GLN A 61 -8.54 15.62 -5.28
C GLN A 61 -7.13 15.09 -4.99
N HIS A 62 -6.70 15.25 -3.74
CA HIS A 62 -5.44 14.72 -3.25
C HIS A 62 -5.63 13.94 -1.96
N ARG A 63 -4.95 12.82 -1.83
CA ARG A 63 -4.91 11.99 -0.62
C ARG A 63 -3.48 11.62 -0.27
N TYR A 64 -3.14 11.67 1.01
CA TYR A 64 -1.89 11.13 1.52
C TYR A 64 -2.02 9.62 1.72
N MET A 65 -0.95 8.89 1.42
CA MET A 65 -0.84 7.45 1.49
C MET A 65 0.31 7.07 2.41
N ALA A 66 0.02 6.35 3.48
CA ALA A 66 1.01 5.90 4.45
C ALA A 66 1.52 4.48 4.17
N ASN A 67 0.77 3.68 3.41
CA ASN A 67 1.08 2.28 3.17
C ASN A 67 1.09 1.96 1.67
N VAL A 68 -0.03 1.52 1.11
CA VAL A 68 -0.16 1.05 -0.27
C VAL A 68 -1.47 1.52 -0.88
N ALA A 69 -1.44 1.85 -2.16
CA ALA A 69 -2.62 2.02 -3.01
C ALA A 69 -2.78 0.83 -3.95
N GLY A 70 -4.01 0.35 -4.10
CA GLY A 70 -4.39 -0.70 -5.02
C GLY A 70 -5.35 -0.21 -6.10
N MET A 71 -5.22 -0.71 -7.32
CA MET A 71 -6.09 -0.34 -8.43
C MET A 71 -6.53 -1.56 -9.22
N GLY A 72 -7.64 -1.41 -9.92
CA GLY A 72 -8.19 -2.47 -10.75
C GLY A 72 -8.83 -3.58 -9.91
N PHE A 73 -8.28 -4.78 -9.93
CA PHE A 73 -8.81 -5.92 -9.17
C PHE A 73 -8.89 -5.64 -7.67
N ASP A 74 -7.85 -5.06 -7.07
CA ASP A 74 -7.78 -4.79 -5.63
C ASP A 74 -8.87 -3.80 -5.21
N ALA A 75 -9.01 -2.67 -5.93
CA ALA A 75 -10.08 -1.70 -5.67
C ALA A 75 -11.50 -2.32 -5.83
N MET A 76 -11.68 -3.23 -6.80
CA MET A 76 -12.95 -3.96 -6.96
C MET A 76 -13.25 -4.87 -5.75
N VAL A 77 -12.26 -5.56 -5.21
CA VAL A 77 -12.41 -6.39 -4.01
C VAL A 77 -12.83 -5.54 -2.82
N VAL A 78 -12.12 -4.43 -2.57
CA VAL A 78 -12.42 -3.47 -1.50
C VAL A 78 -13.83 -2.90 -1.66
N LYS A 79 -14.24 -2.52 -2.86
CA LYS A 79 -15.60 -2.02 -3.17
C LYS A 79 -16.67 -3.04 -2.82
N LYS A 80 -16.50 -4.32 -3.23
CA LYS A 80 -17.44 -5.40 -2.88
C LYS A 80 -17.48 -5.68 -1.39
N TYR A 81 -16.33 -5.73 -0.75
CA TYR A 81 -16.22 -5.95 0.68
C TYR A 81 -16.93 -4.85 1.48
N ALA A 82 -16.67 -3.57 1.16
CA ALA A 82 -17.31 -2.42 1.80
C ALA A 82 -18.84 -2.45 1.64
N HIS A 83 -19.34 -2.81 0.44
CA HIS A 83 -20.78 -2.93 0.17
C HIS A 83 -21.44 -4.02 1.03
N LEU A 84 -20.84 -5.20 1.13
CA LEU A 84 -21.38 -6.30 1.94
C LEU A 84 -21.28 -6.00 3.44
N LYS A 85 -20.20 -5.35 3.88
CA LYS A 85 -20.06 -4.91 5.26
C LYS A 85 -21.13 -3.90 5.67
N LYS A 86 -21.49 -2.96 4.78
CA LYS A 86 -22.62 -2.02 4.98
C LYS A 86 -23.97 -2.75 5.09
N LYS A 87 -24.15 -3.90 4.41
CA LYS A 87 -25.34 -4.76 4.52
C LYS A 87 -25.36 -5.64 5.77
N GLY A 88 -24.42 -5.49 6.70
CA GLY A 88 -24.38 -6.21 7.97
C GLY A 88 -23.62 -7.54 7.95
N HIS A 89 -23.02 -7.94 6.82
CA HIS A 89 -22.19 -9.13 6.78
C HIS A 89 -20.86 -8.89 7.52
N ARG A 90 -20.59 -9.67 8.58
CA ARG A 90 -19.37 -9.53 9.42
C ARG A 90 -18.62 -10.85 9.62
N ASN A 91 -18.53 -11.67 8.59
CA ASN A 91 -17.80 -12.94 8.66
C ASN A 91 -16.30 -12.70 8.41
N LYS A 92 -15.43 -13.42 9.15
CA LYS A 92 -13.97 -13.40 8.98
C LYS A 92 -13.52 -13.78 7.55
N TRP A 93 -14.30 -14.64 6.88
CA TRP A 93 -14.02 -15.11 5.52
C TRP A 93 -14.60 -14.21 4.43
N LEU A 94 -15.29 -13.11 4.80
CA LEU A 94 -15.97 -12.24 3.85
C LEU A 94 -15.01 -11.64 2.83
N TYR A 95 -13.83 -11.18 3.29
CA TYR A 95 -12.82 -10.60 2.39
C TYR A 95 -12.31 -11.64 1.38
N THR A 96 -11.93 -12.83 1.85
CA THR A 96 -11.48 -13.94 1.00
C THR A 96 -12.56 -14.35 -0.01
N TRP A 97 -13.81 -14.39 0.40
CA TRP A 97 -14.93 -14.68 -0.50
C TRP A 97 -15.09 -13.58 -1.56
N CYS A 98 -15.01 -12.30 -1.17
CA CYS A 98 -15.03 -11.18 -2.11
C CYS A 98 -13.88 -11.28 -3.13
N MET A 99 -12.68 -11.62 -2.69
CA MET A 99 -11.52 -11.79 -3.53
C MET A 99 -11.74 -12.90 -4.58
N ILE A 100 -12.14 -14.11 -4.15
CA ILE A 100 -12.41 -15.25 -5.06
C ILE A 100 -13.52 -14.89 -6.06
N ARG A 101 -14.64 -14.35 -5.58
CA ARG A 101 -15.76 -13.95 -6.45
C ARG A 101 -15.38 -12.86 -7.44
N SER A 102 -14.55 -11.90 -7.00
CA SER A 102 -14.06 -10.84 -7.88
C SER A 102 -13.15 -11.38 -8.95
N PHE A 103 -12.31 -12.36 -8.64
CA PHE A 103 -11.41 -12.96 -9.61
C PHE A 103 -12.12 -13.49 -10.87
N PHE A 104 -13.24 -14.18 -10.67
CA PHE A 104 -14.03 -14.73 -11.79
C PHE A 104 -14.88 -13.70 -12.52
N SER A 105 -15.09 -12.52 -11.96
CA SER A 105 -15.92 -11.46 -12.55
C SER A 105 -15.12 -10.27 -13.08
N TYR A 106 -13.85 -10.16 -12.70
CA TYR A 106 -13.00 -9.04 -13.10
C TYR A 106 -12.55 -9.19 -14.56
N LYS A 107 -12.63 -8.10 -15.30
CA LYS A 107 -12.08 -8.00 -16.66
C LYS A 107 -10.90 -7.06 -16.63
N SER A 108 -9.76 -7.53 -17.11
CA SER A 108 -8.56 -6.71 -17.23
C SER A 108 -8.79 -5.51 -18.14
N THR A 109 -8.20 -4.39 -17.79
CA THR A 109 -8.38 -3.08 -18.42
C THR A 109 -7.10 -2.66 -19.13
N GLY A 110 -7.21 -1.94 -20.23
CA GLY A 110 -6.07 -1.31 -20.91
C GLY A 110 -5.52 -0.17 -20.06
N VAL A 111 -4.25 -0.26 -19.70
CA VAL A 111 -3.60 0.72 -18.80
C VAL A 111 -2.29 1.17 -19.39
N LYS A 112 -2.01 2.49 -19.31
CA LYS A 112 -0.72 3.08 -19.57
C LYS A 112 -0.13 3.57 -18.27
N VAL A 113 1.12 3.21 -18.00
CA VAL A 113 1.85 3.62 -16.80
C VAL A 113 3.14 4.30 -17.19
N TRP A 114 3.33 5.51 -16.69
CA TRP A 114 4.59 6.26 -16.80
C TRP A 114 5.23 6.36 -15.43
N ILE A 115 6.53 6.16 -15.38
CA ILE A 115 7.35 6.33 -14.18
C ILE A 115 8.47 7.30 -14.53
N ASP A 116 8.56 8.41 -13.76
CA ASP A 116 9.52 9.50 -13.99
C ASP A 116 9.55 9.91 -15.48
N ASP A 117 8.34 10.15 -16.03
CA ASP A 117 8.04 10.53 -17.42
C ASP A 117 8.35 9.47 -18.51
N ARG A 118 8.85 8.28 -18.13
CA ARG A 118 9.10 7.15 -19.04
C ARG A 118 7.89 6.22 -19.09
N LEU A 119 7.37 5.93 -20.28
CA LEU A 119 6.32 4.92 -20.48
C LEU A 119 6.89 3.52 -20.22
N VAL A 120 6.49 2.89 -19.12
CA VAL A 120 6.99 1.56 -18.71
C VAL A 120 5.99 0.44 -19.04
N TYR A 121 4.71 0.77 -19.14
CA TYR A 121 3.67 -0.21 -19.43
C TYR A 121 2.57 0.36 -20.31
N ASN A 122 2.11 -0.42 -21.30
CA ASN A 122 0.98 -0.08 -22.17
C ASN A 122 0.33 -1.38 -22.67
N ASN A 123 -0.52 -1.97 -21.84
CA ASN A 123 -1.20 -3.23 -22.16
C ASN A 123 -2.37 -3.48 -21.21
N LEU A 124 -3.03 -4.65 -21.36
CA LEU A 124 -4.04 -5.13 -20.41
C LEU A 124 -3.41 -5.42 -19.05
N LEU A 125 -4.03 -4.93 -18.00
CA LEU A 125 -3.59 -5.10 -16.63
C LEU A 125 -4.73 -5.64 -15.75
N MET A 126 -4.40 -6.49 -14.79
CA MET A 126 -5.33 -7.00 -13.80
C MET A 126 -5.33 -6.14 -12.54
N SER A 127 -4.16 -5.83 -12.00
CA SER A 127 -4.02 -5.02 -10.79
C SER A 127 -2.70 -4.25 -10.79
N ILE A 128 -2.69 -3.12 -10.07
CA ILE A 128 -1.49 -2.37 -9.73
C ILE A 128 -1.48 -2.16 -8.23
N ALA A 129 -0.33 -2.42 -7.60
CA ALA A 129 -0.04 -1.94 -6.25
C ALA A 129 1.08 -0.90 -6.31
N ILE A 130 0.89 0.22 -5.63
CA ILE A 130 1.88 1.30 -5.49
C ILE A 130 1.99 1.67 -4.03
N GLY A 131 3.20 1.77 -3.49
CA GLY A 131 3.32 2.11 -2.09
C GLY A 131 4.73 2.40 -1.62
N VAL A 132 4.81 2.78 -0.34
CA VAL A 132 6.05 2.99 0.41
C VAL A 132 6.32 1.86 1.40
N CYS A 133 5.38 0.92 1.56
CA CYS A 133 5.46 -0.19 2.50
C CYS A 133 5.24 -1.54 1.81
N LYS A 134 5.63 -2.63 2.51
CA LYS A 134 5.72 -3.97 1.92
C LYS A 134 4.40 -4.73 1.85
N TYR A 135 3.48 -4.47 2.81
CA TYR A 135 2.31 -5.33 3.05
C TYR A 135 0.99 -4.66 2.70
N ASN A 136 0.10 -5.43 2.11
CA ASN A 136 -1.28 -5.05 1.80
C ASN A 136 -2.22 -6.26 1.99
N ASP A 137 -3.54 -6.05 1.95
CA ASP A 137 -4.60 -7.08 1.87
C ASP A 137 -4.52 -8.21 2.91
N GLY A 138 -4.17 -7.86 4.15
CA GLY A 138 -4.13 -8.83 5.26
C GLY A 138 -2.82 -9.61 5.35
N GLY A 139 -1.70 -9.01 4.99
CA GLY A 139 -0.35 -9.54 5.11
C GLY A 139 0.25 -10.06 3.82
N MET A 140 -0.36 -9.79 2.68
CA MET A 140 0.26 -10.04 1.38
C MET A 140 1.43 -9.09 1.17
N GLN A 141 2.57 -9.60 0.75
CA GLN A 141 3.74 -8.78 0.39
C GLN A 141 3.66 -8.43 -1.09
N GLN A 142 2.82 -7.46 -1.43
CA GLN A 142 2.68 -7.01 -2.82
C GLN A 142 3.88 -6.18 -3.28
N LEU A 143 4.60 -5.54 -2.35
CA LEU A 143 5.79 -4.73 -2.59
C LEU A 143 6.93 -5.18 -1.66
N PRO A 144 7.45 -6.41 -1.78
CA PRO A 144 8.38 -6.99 -0.80
C PRO A 144 9.72 -6.23 -0.70
N GLU A 145 10.10 -5.52 -1.75
CA GLU A 145 11.36 -4.76 -1.83
C GLU A 145 11.19 -3.28 -1.45
N ALA A 146 9.97 -2.86 -1.06
CA ALA A 146 9.72 -1.47 -0.69
C ALA A 146 10.60 -1.03 0.49
N VAL A 147 11.19 0.15 0.35
CA VAL A 147 11.99 0.82 1.36
C VAL A 147 11.29 2.11 1.76
N ALA A 148 10.91 2.21 3.01
CA ALA A 148 9.96 3.22 3.46
C ALA A 148 10.56 4.64 3.65
N ASP A 149 11.83 4.88 3.30
CA ASP A 149 12.52 6.16 3.50
C ASP A 149 13.57 6.50 2.41
N ASP A 150 13.45 5.93 1.23
CA ASP A 150 14.40 6.14 0.13
C ASP A 150 13.94 7.18 -0.91
N GLY A 151 12.76 7.79 -0.71
CA GLY A 151 12.20 8.79 -1.61
C GLY A 151 11.60 8.21 -2.89
N LEU A 152 11.31 6.92 -2.93
CA LEU A 152 10.70 6.25 -4.08
C LEU A 152 9.39 5.57 -3.71
N LEU A 153 8.56 5.37 -4.72
CA LEU A 153 7.38 4.53 -4.70
C LEU A 153 7.71 3.21 -5.39
N ASP A 154 7.44 2.10 -4.73
CA ASP A 154 7.49 0.78 -5.35
C ASP A 154 6.20 0.47 -6.09
N VAL A 155 6.29 -0.23 -7.21
CA VAL A 155 5.18 -0.56 -8.10
C VAL A 155 5.20 -2.03 -8.46
N SER A 156 4.09 -2.72 -8.25
CA SER A 156 3.84 -4.05 -8.78
C SER A 156 2.74 -4.01 -9.82
N LEU A 157 3.06 -4.36 -11.05
CA LEU A 157 2.13 -4.44 -12.17
C LEU A 157 1.76 -5.90 -12.40
N ILE A 158 0.51 -6.27 -12.13
CA ILE A 158 0.01 -7.63 -12.26
C ILE A 158 -0.72 -7.76 -13.59
N ARG A 159 -0.11 -8.48 -14.54
CA ARG A 159 -0.72 -8.80 -15.84
C ARG A 159 -1.89 -9.77 -15.68
N PRO A 160 -2.77 -9.88 -16.67
CA PRO A 160 -3.83 -10.89 -16.66
C PRO A 160 -3.26 -12.29 -16.39
N VAL A 161 -3.83 -12.97 -15.42
CA VAL A 161 -3.36 -14.28 -14.94
C VAL A 161 -4.55 -15.21 -14.70
N HIS A 162 -4.38 -16.49 -14.99
CA HIS A 162 -5.40 -17.49 -14.70
C HIS A 162 -5.40 -17.86 -13.21
N PHE A 163 -6.60 -18.15 -12.68
CA PHE A 163 -6.81 -18.51 -11.28
C PHE A 163 -5.85 -19.60 -10.79
N TRP A 164 -5.64 -20.66 -11.58
CA TRP A 164 -4.75 -21.76 -11.21
C TRP A 164 -3.29 -21.33 -11.03
N HIS A 165 -2.81 -20.34 -11.77
CA HIS A 165 -1.46 -19.82 -11.59
C HIS A 165 -1.29 -19.12 -10.25
N ILE A 166 -2.30 -18.38 -9.79
CA ILE A 166 -2.29 -17.75 -8.47
C ILE A 166 -2.40 -18.82 -7.39
N LEU A 167 -3.33 -19.77 -7.53
CA LEU A 167 -3.58 -20.82 -6.53
C LEU A 167 -2.32 -21.64 -6.24
N PHE A 168 -1.61 -22.12 -7.27
CA PHE A 168 -0.38 -22.89 -7.10
C PHE A 168 0.81 -22.07 -6.59
N ARG A 169 0.76 -20.74 -6.74
CA ARG A 169 1.79 -19.81 -6.29
C ARG A 169 1.37 -18.93 -5.13
N PHE A 170 0.25 -19.24 -4.50
CA PHE A 170 -0.37 -18.46 -3.43
C PHE A 170 0.62 -18.12 -2.29
N ARG A 171 1.49 -19.07 -1.93
CA ARG A 171 2.53 -18.83 -0.92
C ARG A 171 3.46 -17.67 -1.24
N TYR A 172 3.68 -17.35 -2.53
CA TYR A 172 4.57 -16.26 -2.94
C TYR A 172 3.99 -14.87 -2.61
N LEU A 173 2.67 -14.80 -2.43
CA LEU A 173 2.00 -13.56 -2.01
C LEU A 173 2.33 -13.18 -0.54
N PHE A 174 2.79 -14.14 0.27
CA PHE A 174 3.01 -13.95 1.70
C PHE A 174 4.47 -14.08 2.14
N ASN A 175 5.35 -14.58 1.29
CA ASN A 175 6.76 -14.81 1.63
C ASN A 175 7.75 -13.94 0.87
N GLY A 176 7.27 -12.85 0.25
CA GLY A 176 8.09 -11.94 -0.54
C GLY A 176 8.51 -12.45 -1.91
N GLY A 177 8.04 -13.64 -2.31
CA GLY A 177 8.39 -14.25 -3.59
C GLY A 177 7.52 -13.82 -4.77
N ILE A 178 6.73 -12.75 -4.64
CA ILE A 178 5.76 -12.35 -5.65
C ILE A 178 6.38 -12.10 -7.04
N TYR A 179 7.57 -11.53 -7.09
CA TYR A 179 8.28 -11.26 -8.35
C TYR A 179 8.85 -12.50 -9.05
N ARG A 180 8.80 -13.69 -8.40
CA ARG A 180 9.06 -14.99 -9.07
C ARG A 180 7.89 -15.42 -9.96
N ILE A 181 6.75 -14.72 -9.87
CA ILE A 181 5.59 -14.96 -10.73
C ILE A 181 5.78 -14.18 -12.02
N ARG A 182 5.99 -14.87 -13.15
CA ARG A 182 6.31 -14.29 -14.47
C ARG A 182 5.35 -13.19 -14.96
N HIS A 183 4.12 -13.17 -14.44
CA HIS A 183 3.10 -12.19 -14.80
C HIS A 183 3.15 -10.89 -13.98
N ILE A 184 4.09 -10.78 -13.06
CA ILE A 184 4.24 -9.61 -12.19
C ILE A 184 5.52 -8.91 -12.56
N LEU A 185 5.41 -7.60 -12.83
CA LEU A 185 6.54 -6.72 -13.11
C LEU A 185 6.74 -5.80 -11.90
N GLN A 186 7.99 -5.57 -11.57
CA GLN A 186 8.42 -4.61 -10.57
C GLN A 186 9.00 -3.38 -11.26
N GLU A 187 8.60 -2.21 -10.75
CA GLU A 187 9.15 -0.91 -11.14
C GLU A 187 9.26 -0.03 -9.91
N ARG A 188 10.02 1.07 -10.01
CA ARG A 188 10.19 2.05 -8.95
C ARG A 188 10.37 3.44 -9.53
N GLY A 189 9.90 4.47 -8.82
CA GLY A 189 10.12 5.86 -9.21
C GLY A 189 9.52 6.86 -8.25
N SER A 190 9.86 8.13 -8.42
CA SER A 190 9.40 9.22 -7.57
C SER A 190 8.05 9.79 -8.01
N ARG A 191 7.70 9.63 -9.28
CA ARG A 191 6.44 10.09 -9.88
C ARG A 191 5.87 9.02 -10.79
N ILE A 192 4.60 8.69 -10.60
CA ILE A 192 3.91 7.68 -11.38
C ILE A 192 2.61 8.28 -11.91
N ARG A 193 2.38 8.15 -13.22
CA ARG A 193 1.13 8.55 -13.87
C ARG A 193 0.46 7.34 -14.48
N ILE A 194 -0.85 7.23 -14.28
CA ILE A 194 -1.66 6.12 -14.75
C ILE A 194 -2.87 6.64 -15.49
N GLU A 195 -3.05 6.14 -16.71
CA GLU A 195 -4.25 6.34 -17.52
C GLU A 195 -4.83 4.96 -17.87
N SER A 196 -6.13 4.86 -17.89
CA SER A 196 -6.82 3.61 -18.25
C SER A 196 -8.05 3.86 -19.10
N SER A 197 -8.42 2.85 -19.89
CA SER A 197 -9.66 2.83 -20.65
C SER A 197 -10.25 1.41 -20.65
N PRO A 198 -11.44 1.21 -20.03
CA PRO A 198 -12.21 2.17 -19.22
C PRO A 198 -11.47 2.61 -17.95
N GLU A 199 -11.99 3.66 -17.30
CA GLU A 199 -11.47 4.16 -16.02
C GLU A 199 -11.45 3.08 -14.95
N ILE A 200 -10.43 3.10 -14.10
CA ILE A 200 -10.29 2.17 -12.98
C ILE A 200 -10.31 2.93 -11.65
N SER A 201 -11.01 2.36 -10.68
CA SER A 201 -11.04 2.88 -9.32
C SER A 201 -9.72 2.64 -8.61
N VAL A 202 -9.38 3.55 -7.69
CA VAL A 202 -8.25 3.43 -6.78
C VAL A 202 -8.73 3.28 -5.33
N GLU A 203 -8.07 2.42 -4.58
CA GLU A 203 -8.12 2.39 -3.13
C GLU A 203 -6.78 2.83 -2.55
N VAL A 204 -6.78 3.49 -1.40
CA VAL A 204 -5.58 3.96 -0.71
C VAL A 204 -5.71 3.64 0.77
N ASP A 205 -4.76 2.88 1.31
CA ASP A 205 -4.74 2.48 2.72
C ASP A 205 -6.08 1.83 3.18
N GLY A 206 -6.74 1.09 2.27
CA GLY A 206 -8.01 0.40 2.48
C GLY A 206 -9.28 1.26 2.29
N GLU A 207 -9.15 2.52 1.88
CA GLU A 207 -10.27 3.40 1.56
C GLU A 207 -10.43 3.57 0.05
N LEU A 208 -11.64 3.32 -0.46
CA LEU A 208 -11.96 3.54 -1.86
C LEU A 208 -12.08 5.03 -2.14
N LEU A 209 -11.36 5.51 -3.14
CA LEU A 209 -11.35 6.89 -3.62
C LEU A 209 -11.99 7.00 -5.01
N GLY A 210 -11.54 7.98 -5.81
CA GLY A 210 -12.00 8.21 -7.18
C GLY A 210 -11.45 7.21 -8.22
N GLU A 211 -11.32 7.70 -9.44
CA GLU A 211 -10.95 6.90 -10.60
C GLU A 211 -9.78 7.55 -11.37
N SER A 212 -9.22 6.83 -12.34
CA SER A 212 -8.18 7.35 -13.24
C SER A 212 -8.71 8.53 -14.10
N PRO A 213 -7.84 9.48 -14.51
CA PRO A 213 -6.39 9.46 -14.44
C PRO A 213 -5.84 9.68 -13.02
N LEU A 214 -4.75 8.98 -12.72
CA LEU A 214 -4.12 9.01 -11.40
C LEU A 214 -2.68 9.49 -11.50
N GLU A 215 -2.26 10.29 -10.54
CA GLU A 215 -0.86 10.66 -10.36
C GLU A 215 -0.42 10.40 -8.93
N PHE A 216 0.76 9.81 -8.80
CA PHE A 216 1.41 9.52 -7.53
C PHE A 216 2.73 10.26 -7.46
N SER A 217 3.03 10.76 -6.29
CA SER A 217 4.34 11.33 -5.94
C SER A 217 4.69 10.98 -4.51
N VAL A 218 5.95 11.19 -4.12
CA VAL A 218 6.42 10.89 -2.78
C VAL A 218 6.91 12.15 -2.07
N LEU A 219 6.56 12.26 -0.79
CA LEU A 219 7.15 13.22 0.15
C LEU A 219 8.17 12.46 0.98
N HIS A 220 9.45 12.71 0.70
CA HIS A 220 10.55 12.02 1.36
C HIS A 220 10.62 12.35 2.86
N ARG A 221 10.67 11.32 3.71
CA ARG A 221 10.81 11.40 5.17
C ARG A 221 9.84 12.38 5.83
N ALA A 222 8.58 12.34 5.40
CA ALA A 222 7.58 13.36 5.74
C ALA A 222 6.85 13.09 7.07
N VAL A 223 6.89 11.87 7.60
CA VAL A 223 6.24 11.53 8.88
C VAL A 223 7.20 10.76 9.78
N ARG A 224 7.23 11.14 11.07
CA ARG A 224 7.96 10.39 12.09
C ARG A 224 7.02 9.41 12.77
N ILE A 225 7.42 8.14 12.82
CA ILE A 225 6.66 7.05 13.41
C ILE A 225 7.48 6.34 14.48
N VAL A 226 6.81 5.83 15.51
CA VAL A 226 7.43 4.97 16.51
C VAL A 226 7.48 3.55 15.96
N VAL A 227 8.65 2.95 16.05
CA VAL A 227 8.93 1.61 15.53
C VAL A 227 9.55 0.73 16.61
N SER A 228 9.60 -0.60 16.36
CA SER A 228 10.32 -1.50 17.26
C SER A 228 11.84 -1.40 17.05
N GLU A 229 12.60 -1.67 18.10
CA GLU A 229 14.07 -1.80 18.01
C GLU A 229 14.47 -2.91 17.03
N GLU A 230 13.70 -3.99 16.98
CA GLU A 230 13.91 -5.12 16.05
C GLU A 230 13.84 -4.68 14.58
N PHE A 231 12.91 -3.79 14.24
CA PHE A 231 12.83 -3.20 12.90
C PHE A 231 14.12 -2.45 12.55
N LEU A 232 14.60 -1.56 13.40
CA LEU A 232 15.81 -0.80 13.15
C LEU A 232 17.04 -1.69 12.97
N LYS A 233 17.17 -2.72 13.80
CA LYS A 233 18.26 -3.71 13.68
C LYS A 233 18.20 -4.50 12.39
N ARG A 234 17.00 -4.97 12.00
CA ARG A 234 16.79 -5.78 10.78
C ARG A 234 17.12 -5.01 9.53
N GLU A 235 16.73 -3.76 9.45
CA GLU A 235 16.93 -2.88 8.29
C GLU A 235 18.27 -2.08 8.40
N SER A 236 19.10 -2.37 9.41
CA SER A 236 20.40 -1.72 9.65
C SER A 236 20.34 -0.20 9.85
N TYR A 237 19.22 0.31 10.39
CA TYR A 237 19.10 1.72 10.75
C TYR A 237 19.76 2.04 12.09
N PRO A 238 20.31 3.26 12.24
CA PRO A 238 20.85 3.69 13.54
C PRO A 238 19.74 3.78 14.60
N LEU A 239 20.04 3.33 15.81
CA LEU A 239 19.13 3.48 16.96
C LEU A 239 19.03 4.96 17.32
N CYS A 240 17.93 5.59 16.98
CA CYS A 240 17.62 6.97 17.35
C CYS A 240 16.53 6.94 18.43
N SER A 241 16.88 7.29 19.67
CA SER A 241 15.90 7.46 20.74
C SER A 241 15.25 8.84 20.62
N CYS A 242 13.93 8.90 20.55
CA CYS A 242 13.18 10.12 20.74
C CYS A 242 13.00 10.36 22.25
N ASN A 243 13.37 11.53 22.74
CA ASN A 243 12.86 11.99 24.03
C ASN A 243 11.35 12.25 23.84
N ILE A 244 10.53 11.27 24.20
CA ILE A 244 9.09 11.47 24.34
C ILE A 244 8.89 12.24 25.64
N VAL A 245 8.77 13.57 25.54
CA VAL A 245 8.40 14.47 26.63
C VAL A 245 6.87 14.58 26.67
#